data_bb58cd01753402f5f81b35079009c0c5
#
_entry.id   bb58cd01753402f5f81b35079009c0c5
#
_cell.length_a   1.000
_cell.length_b   1.000
_cell.length_c   1.000
_cell.angle_alpha   90.00
_cell.angle_beta   90.00
_cell.angle_gamma   90.00
#
_symmetry.space_group_name_H-M   'P 1'
#
loop_
_entity.id
_entity.type
_entity.pdbx_description
1 polymer ?
#
loop_
_entity_poly.entity_id
_entity_poly.type
_entity_poly.pdbx_seq_one_letter_code
_entity_poly.pdbx_strand_id
1 'polypeptide(L)'
;MAGRAPRIGLLPAPRGGGSRGRFDVVAGRFNEAVSKKLLEIAARDPVGGDLEVHWVPGSFELAQAARALAATGRFAAIVCVGVVIKGATPHFEYGSAAAAQGITHAALATGVPISFGVITALTEEQAWERAGGSVGNRGEEAALASIEMAEFVRATHTRGGRRSASRRG
;
A
#
# COMPACT_ATOMS: atom_id res chain seq x y z
N MET A 1 6.96 13.75 -17.52
CA MET A 1 7.46 14.11 -16.16
C MET A 1 6.46 13.62 -15.13
N ALA A 2 6.70 12.50 -14.47
CA ALA A 2 5.94 12.09 -13.30
C ALA A 2 6.52 12.83 -12.10
N GLY A 3 5.94 13.97 -11.73
CA GLY A 3 6.33 14.71 -10.56
C GLY A 3 6.08 13.87 -9.29
N ARG A 4 6.99 13.99 -8.32
CA ARG A 4 6.78 13.49 -6.96
C ARG A 4 5.44 14.05 -6.48
N ALA A 5 4.53 13.18 -6.02
CA ALA A 5 3.25 13.63 -5.48
C ALA A 5 3.52 14.73 -4.43
N PRO A 6 2.84 15.89 -4.51
CA PRO A 6 3.01 16.91 -3.49
C PRO A 6 2.66 16.30 -2.15
N ARG A 7 3.54 16.46 -1.16
CA ARG A 7 3.19 16.17 0.22
C ARG A 7 2.00 17.05 0.56
N ILE A 8 0.84 16.45 0.65
CA ILE A 8 -0.34 17.15 1.14
C ILE A 8 -0.06 17.39 2.61
N GLY A 9 0.31 18.61 2.96
CA GLY A 9 0.48 19.06 4.33
C GLY A 9 -0.87 19.11 5.04
N LEU A 10 -1.45 17.95 5.28
CA LEU A 10 -2.72 17.79 5.97
C LEU A 10 -2.47 17.06 7.27
N LEU A 11 -2.47 17.84 8.31
CA LEU A 11 -2.40 17.54 9.72
C LEU A 11 -0.97 17.48 10.28
N PRO A 12 -0.69 18.27 11.33
CA PRO A 12 0.51 18.07 12.13
C PRO A 12 0.48 16.64 12.68
N ALA A 13 1.61 15.95 12.59
CA ALA A 13 1.76 14.62 13.18
C ALA A 13 1.24 14.66 14.62
N PRO A 14 0.37 13.74 15.03
CA PRO A 14 -0.13 13.72 16.39
C PRO A 14 1.05 13.56 17.34
N ARG A 15 1.28 14.57 18.16
CA ARG A 15 2.21 14.53 19.28
C ARG A 15 1.58 13.61 20.34
N GLY A 16 1.98 12.36 20.35
CA GLY A 16 1.52 11.40 21.36
C GLY A 16 1.85 9.98 20.95
N GLY A 17 2.68 9.29 21.75
CA GLY A 17 3.06 7.90 21.57
C GLY A 17 1.91 6.92 21.76
N GLY A 18 0.94 6.94 20.87
CA GLY A 18 -0.05 5.89 20.72
C GLY A 18 0.44 4.89 19.68
N SER A 19 0.27 3.60 19.90
CA SER A 19 0.64 2.55 18.96
C SER A 19 0.09 2.88 17.57
N ARG A 20 0.97 3.03 16.58
CA ARG A 20 0.60 3.39 15.20
C ARG A 20 -0.18 2.29 14.48
N GLY A 21 -0.55 1.24 15.17
CA GLY A 21 -1.15 0.06 14.57
C GLY A 21 -0.12 -0.77 13.78
N ARG A 22 -0.45 -2.03 13.52
CA ARG A 22 0.41 -2.94 12.76
C ARG A 22 0.21 -2.70 11.27
N PHE A 23 1.31 -2.67 10.52
CA PHE A 23 1.33 -2.63 9.07
C PHE A 23 1.83 -3.96 8.53
N ASP A 24 1.44 -4.28 7.31
CA ASP A 24 1.89 -5.49 6.65
C ASP A 24 2.04 -5.31 5.15
N VAL A 25 2.81 -6.19 4.51
CA VAL A 25 3.10 -6.12 3.08
C VAL A 25 2.68 -7.41 2.39
N VAL A 26 1.99 -7.29 1.27
CA VAL A 26 1.75 -8.40 0.34
C VAL A 26 2.55 -8.17 -0.93
N ALA A 27 3.40 -9.12 -1.30
CA ALA A 27 4.32 -9.00 -2.42
C ALA A 27 4.13 -10.12 -3.46
N GLY A 28 4.10 -9.74 -4.74
CA GLY A 28 4.04 -10.68 -5.86
C GLY A 28 5.42 -11.27 -6.17
N ARG A 29 5.51 -12.62 -6.31
CA ARG A 29 6.74 -13.30 -6.72
C ARG A 29 7.06 -13.17 -8.20
N PHE A 30 6.07 -12.92 -9.06
CA PHE A 30 6.34 -12.69 -10.47
C PHE A 30 7.18 -11.42 -10.63
N ASN A 31 8.32 -11.48 -11.33
CA ASN A 31 9.36 -10.45 -11.35
C ASN A 31 9.97 -10.19 -9.96
N GLU A 32 10.28 -11.25 -9.23
CA GLU A 32 10.69 -11.22 -7.82
C GLU A 32 11.87 -10.29 -7.55
N ALA A 33 12.85 -10.21 -8.45
CA ALA A 33 14.01 -9.34 -8.27
C ALA A 33 13.60 -7.87 -8.13
N VAL A 34 12.68 -7.41 -8.97
CA VAL A 34 12.15 -6.04 -8.90
C VAL A 34 11.25 -5.86 -7.67
N SER A 35 10.41 -6.87 -7.34
CA SER A 35 9.59 -6.84 -6.13
C SER A 35 10.44 -6.76 -4.86
N LYS A 36 11.55 -7.49 -4.77
CA LYS A 36 12.51 -7.39 -3.66
C LYS A 36 13.11 -5.99 -3.57
N LYS A 37 13.44 -5.38 -4.69
CA LYS A 37 13.99 -4.02 -4.71
C LYS A 37 12.98 -2.98 -4.23
N LEU A 38 11.70 -3.14 -4.56
CA LEU A 38 10.62 -2.31 -4.02
C LEU A 38 10.54 -2.42 -2.50
N LEU A 39 10.72 -3.64 -1.95
CA LEU A 39 10.65 -3.91 -0.52
C LEU A 39 11.85 -3.37 0.26
N GLU A 40 13.06 -3.31 -0.31
CA GLU A 40 14.27 -2.84 0.37
C GLU A 40 14.10 -1.44 0.98
N ILE A 41 13.30 -0.59 0.37
CA ILE A 41 13.07 0.78 0.81
C ILE A 41 11.80 0.86 1.66
N ALA A 42 10.77 0.09 1.33
CA ALA A 42 9.56 -0.02 2.15
C ALA A 42 9.88 -0.59 3.55
N ALA A 43 10.89 -1.46 3.64
CA ALA A 43 11.37 -2.05 4.88
C ALA A 43 12.33 -1.14 5.70
N ARG A 44 12.76 0.00 5.16
CA ARG A 44 13.61 0.98 5.88
C ARG A 44 12.82 1.84 6.86
N ASP A 45 11.90 1.21 7.55
CA ASP A 45 11.22 1.74 8.75
C ASP A 45 10.63 3.17 8.65
N PRO A 46 9.55 3.36 7.91
CA PRO A 46 8.71 4.52 8.17
C PRO A 46 7.77 4.32 9.37
N VAL A 47 7.70 3.11 9.93
CA VAL A 47 6.63 2.74 10.89
C VAL A 47 7.14 2.23 12.24
N GLY A 48 8.43 1.91 12.36
CA GLY A 48 9.03 1.50 13.65
C GLY A 48 8.49 0.17 14.21
N GLY A 49 8.29 -0.84 13.37
CA GLY A 49 7.78 -2.13 13.80
C GLY A 49 8.20 -3.30 12.90
N ASP A 50 8.02 -4.52 13.37
CA ASP A 50 8.27 -5.72 12.59
C ASP A 50 7.26 -5.82 11.44
N LEU A 51 7.71 -5.56 10.20
CA LEU A 51 6.95 -5.80 8.99
C LEU A 51 7.07 -7.26 8.58
N GLU A 52 5.94 -7.91 8.42
CA GLU A 52 5.88 -9.23 7.81
C GLU A 52 5.55 -9.10 6.32
N VAL A 53 6.27 -9.82 5.48
CA VAL A 53 6.03 -9.84 4.03
C VAL A 53 5.37 -11.15 3.64
N HIS A 54 4.14 -11.04 3.13
CA HIS A 54 3.38 -12.18 2.62
C HIS A 54 3.56 -12.29 1.11
N TRP A 55 4.24 -13.35 0.67
CA TRP A 55 4.48 -13.59 -0.74
C TRP A 55 3.32 -14.33 -1.41
N VAL A 56 2.80 -13.76 -2.49
CA VAL A 56 1.77 -14.36 -3.36
C VAL A 56 2.33 -14.63 -4.77
N PRO A 57 1.67 -15.46 -5.61
CA PRO A 57 2.19 -15.80 -6.94
C PRO A 57 2.47 -14.58 -7.81
N GLY A 58 1.56 -13.63 -7.91
CA GLY A 58 1.73 -12.46 -8.75
C GLY A 58 0.87 -11.27 -8.33
N SER A 59 0.88 -10.24 -9.17
CA SER A 59 0.12 -9.01 -8.89
C SER A 59 -1.40 -9.25 -8.91
N PHE A 60 -1.87 -10.28 -9.60
CA PHE A 60 -3.29 -10.65 -9.67
C PHE A 60 -3.84 -11.12 -8.31
N GLU A 61 -3.04 -11.82 -7.50
CA GLU A 61 -3.44 -12.36 -6.20
C GLU A 61 -3.28 -11.36 -5.04
N LEU A 62 -2.66 -10.21 -5.25
CA LEU A 62 -2.41 -9.20 -4.20
C LEU A 62 -3.70 -8.77 -3.50
N ALA A 63 -4.75 -8.50 -4.27
CA ALA A 63 -6.02 -8.01 -3.73
C ALA A 63 -6.71 -9.03 -2.83
N GLN A 64 -6.68 -10.31 -3.21
CA GLN A 64 -7.28 -11.38 -2.43
C GLN A 64 -6.55 -11.56 -1.10
N ALA A 65 -5.22 -11.59 -1.13
CA ALA A 65 -4.41 -11.74 0.08
C ALA A 65 -4.56 -10.51 0.99
N ALA A 66 -4.49 -9.31 0.45
CA ALA A 66 -4.67 -8.08 1.22
C ALA A 66 -6.05 -8.01 1.88
N ARG A 67 -7.12 -8.40 1.18
CA ARG A 67 -8.45 -8.48 1.75
C ARG A 67 -8.54 -9.48 2.91
N ALA A 68 -7.91 -10.66 2.74
CA ALA A 68 -7.88 -11.68 3.80
C ALA A 68 -7.16 -11.17 5.05
N LEU A 69 -6.02 -10.50 4.91
CA LEU A 69 -5.30 -9.88 6.02
C LEU A 69 -6.11 -8.75 6.67
N ALA A 70 -6.69 -7.86 5.88
CA ALA A 70 -7.51 -6.76 6.37
C ALA A 70 -8.71 -7.25 7.19
N ALA A 71 -9.35 -8.34 6.75
CA ALA A 71 -10.50 -8.95 7.45
C ALA A 71 -10.15 -9.49 8.84
N THR A 72 -8.87 -9.69 9.16
CA THR A 72 -8.44 -10.11 10.51
C THR A 72 -8.58 -9.02 11.57
N GLY A 73 -8.73 -7.76 11.17
CA GLY A 73 -8.78 -6.60 12.07
C GLY A 73 -7.46 -6.28 12.79
N ARG A 74 -6.37 -6.95 12.44
CA ARG A 74 -5.06 -6.79 13.10
C ARG A 74 -4.21 -5.65 12.54
N PHE A 75 -4.54 -5.14 11.36
CA PHE A 75 -3.71 -4.22 10.62
C PHE A 75 -4.35 -2.85 10.49
N ALA A 76 -3.55 -1.81 10.67
CA ALA A 76 -3.95 -0.42 10.44
C ALA A 76 -3.91 -0.04 8.96
N ALA A 77 -3.01 -0.66 8.21
CA ALA A 77 -2.96 -0.59 6.76
C ALA A 77 -2.14 -1.75 6.18
N ILE A 78 -2.28 -1.97 4.87
CA ILE A 78 -1.58 -3.01 4.11
C ILE A 78 -0.96 -2.37 2.87
N VAL A 79 0.25 -2.77 2.52
CA VAL A 79 0.93 -2.34 1.30
C VAL A 79 0.96 -3.49 0.31
N CYS A 80 0.43 -3.30 -0.89
CA CYS A 80 0.54 -4.26 -1.99
C CYS A 80 1.69 -3.87 -2.90
N VAL A 81 2.65 -4.76 -3.09
CA VAL A 81 3.83 -4.57 -3.95
C VAL A 81 3.86 -5.63 -5.04
N GLY A 82 4.08 -5.22 -6.27
CA GLY A 82 4.16 -6.14 -7.38
C GLY A 82 4.65 -5.46 -8.65
N VAL A 83 4.83 -6.27 -9.69
CA VAL A 83 5.32 -5.78 -10.98
C VAL A 83 4.59 -6.47 -12.11
N VAL A 84 4.06 -5.69 -13.04
CA VAL A 84 3.47 -6.17 -14.29
C VAL A 84 4.21 -5.52 -15.43
N ILE A 85 4.94 -6.31 -16.21
CA ILE A 85 5.68 -5.86 -17.39
C ILE A 85 4.93 -6.32 -18.64
N LYS A 86 4.81 -5.44 -19.62
CA LYS A 86 4.08 -5.72 -20.86
C LYS A 86 4.76 -6.83 -21.65
N GLY A 87 4.01 -7.90 -21.90
CA GLY A 87 4.38 -8.97 -22.81
C GLY A 87 3.74 -8.81 -24.18
N ALA A 88 3.82 -9.86 -24.99
CA ALA A 88 3.30 -9.89 -26.36
C ALA A 88 1.77 -10.00 -26.45
N THR A 89 1.10 -10.30 -25.35
CA THR A 89 -0.36 -10.52 -25.30
C THR A 89 -1.08 -9.49 -24.46
N PRO A 90 -2.42 -9.33 -24.59
CA PRO A 90 -3.24 -8.44 -23.76
C PRO A 90 -3.25 -8.77 -22.26
N HIS A 91 -2.52 -9.78 -21.81
CA HIS A 91 -2.46 -10.18 -20.39
C HIS A 91 -2.01 -9.03 -19.47
N PHE A 92 -1.14 -8.14 -19.99
CA PHE A 92 -0.70 -6.95 -19.27
C PHE A 92 -1.87 -6.05 -18.85
N GLU A 93 -2.77 -5.76 -19.77
CA GLU A 93 -3.91 -4.89 -19.55
C GLU A 93 -4.87 -5.49 -18.50
N TYR A 94 -5.17 -6.78 -18.63
CA TYR A 94 -6.05 -7.48 -17.69
C TYR A 94 -5.42 -7.62 -16.30
N GLY A 95 -4.15 -8.01 -16.23
CA GLY A 95 -3.44 -8.17 -14.96
C GLY A 95 -3.30 -6.85 -14.21
N SER A 96 -2.95 -5.78 -14.92
CA SER A 96 -2.82 -4.43 -14.35
C SER A 96 -4.15 -3.88 -13.86
N ALA A 97 -5.21 -4.01 -14.66
CA ALA A 97 -6.54 -3.56 -14.30
C ALA A 97 -7.10 -4.35 -13.10
N ALA A 98 -6.96 -5.68 -13.12
CA ALA A 98 -7.42 -6.53 -12.04
C ALA A 98 -6.72 -6.21 -10.71
N ALA A 99 -5.41 -6.00 -10.71
CA ALA A 99 -4.66 -5.61 -9.53
C ALA A 99 -5.15 -4.26 -8.98
N ALA A 100 -5.26 -3.24 -9.82
CA ALA A 100 -5.67 -1.91 -9.40
C ALA A 100 -7.11 -1.88 -8.85
N GLN A 101 -8.05 -2.46 -9.58
CA GLN A 101 -9.46 -2.51 -9.18
C GLN A 101 -9.66 -3.40 -7.95
N GLY A 102 -9.01 -4.57 -7.92
CA GLY A 102 -9.12 -5.50 -6.82
C GLY A 102 -8.60 -4.92 -5.51
N ILE A 103 -7.45 -4.26 -5.51
CA ILE A 103 -6.86 -3.59 -4.33
C ILE A 103 -7.78 -2.47 -3.85
N THR A 104 -8.30 -1.64 -4.75
CA THR A 104 -9.25 -0.58 -4.41
C THR A 104 -10.53 -1.15 -3.78
N HIS A 105 -11.11 -2.20 -4.37
CA HIS A 105 -12.29 -2.87 -3.83
C HIS A 105 -12.03 -3.48 -2.46
N ALA A 106 -10.87 -4.12 -2.26
CA ALA A 106 -10.49 -4.69 -0.97
C ALA A 106 -10.41 -3.61 0.12
N ALA A 107 -9.79 -2.46 -0.18
CA ALA A 107 -9.70 -1.34 0.74
C ALA A 107 -11.09 -0.79 1.12
N LEU A 108 -11.93 -0.52 0.11
CA LEU A 108 -13.29 0.01 0.35
C LEU A 108 -14.19 -0.98 1.11
N ALA A 109 -14.10 -2.27 0.79
CA ALA A 109 -14.92 -3.31 1.43
C ALA A 109 -14.52 -3.59 2.89
N THR A 110 -13.27 -3.37 3.26
CA THR A 110 -12.77 -3.65 4.61
C THR A 110 -12.65 -2.41 5.49
N GLY A 111 -12.62 -1.21 4.88
CA GLY A 111 -12.32 0.04 5.57
C GLY A 111 -10.86 0.17 6.03
N VAL A 112 -10.01 -0.83 5.75
CA VAL A 112 -8.57 -0.80 6.02
C VAL A 112 -7.86 -0.19 4.81
N PRO A 113 -7.01 0.82 4.97
CA PRO A 113 -6.19 1.35 3.89
C PRO A 113 -5.32 0.26 3.27
N ILE A 114 -5.40 0.10 1.95
CA ILE A 114 -4.57 -0.82 1.19
C ILE A 114 -3.94 -0.04 0.05
N SER A 115 -2.63 0.14 0.10
CA SER A 115 -1.91 0.97 -0.87
C SER A 115 -1.42 0.17 -2.07
N PHE A 116 -1.41 0.83 -3.23
CA PHE A 116 -1.03 0.27 -4.52
C PHE A 116 0.42 0.61 -4.86
N GLY A 117 1.34 -0.28 -4.50
CA GLY A 117 2.77 -0.23 -4.86
C GLY A 117 3.10 -1.10 -6.07
N VAL A 118 2.15 -1.31 -6.98
CA VAL A 118 2.36 -2.14 -8.16
C VAL A 118 2.91 -1.31 -9.31
N ILE A 119 4.06 -1.73 -9.83
CA ILE A 119 4.62 -1.16 -11.06
C ILE A 119 3.92 -1.79 -12.26
N THR A 120 3.43 -0.94 -13.16
CA THR A 120 3.01 -1.33 -14.51
C THR A 120 3.96 -0.68 -15.50
N ALA A 121 4.75 -1.46 -16.22
CA ALA A 121 5.80 -0.98 -17.09
C ALA A 121 5.73 -1.62 -18.48
N LEU A 122 6.13 -0.88 -19.50
CA LEU A 122 6.19 -1.40 -20.85
C LEU A 122 7.46 -2.23 -21.09
N THR A 123 8.54 -1.94 -20.32
CA THR A 123 9.81 -2.64 -20.40
C THR A 123 10.36 -2.93 -19.01
N GLU A 124 11.31 -3.84 -18.92
CA GLU A 124 11.98 -4.18 -17.67
C GLU A 124 12.79 -2.98 -17.11
N GLU A 125 13.43 -2.22 -17.97
CA GLU A 125 14.19 -1.02 -17.59
C GLU A 125 13.28 0.00 -16.89
N GLN A 126 12.08 0.22 -17.43
CA GLN A 126 11.10 1.09 -16.81
C GLN A 126 10.66 0.61 -15.42
N ALA A 127 10.60 -0.71 -15.21
CA ALA A 127 10.29 -1.28 -13.91
C ALA A 127 11.41 -1.01 -12.91
N TRP A 128 12.67 -1.22 -13.29
CA TRP A 128 13.84 -0.92 -12.45
C TRP A 128 13.96 0.55 -12.07
N GLU A 129 13.70 1.46 -13.00
CA GLU A 129 13.70 2.89 -12.72
C GLU A 129 12.71 3.29 -11.63
N ARG A 130 11.60 2.57 -11.49
CA ARG A 130 10.54 2.79 -10.49
C ARG A 130 10.68 1.97 -9.22
N ALA A 131 11.66 1.10 -9.20
CA ALA A 131 12.03 0.29 -8.03
C ALA A 131 13.23 0.85 -7.26
N GLY A 132 13.49 2.15 -7.35
CA GLY A 132 14.60 2.82 -6.68
C GLY A 132 15.66 3.37 -7.64
N GLY A 133 15.34 3.44 -8.94
CA GLY A 133 16.15 4.13 -9.95
C GLY A 133 15.83 5.62 -10.05
N SER A 134 15.98 6.18 -11.25
CA SER A 134 15.85 7.63 -11.50
C SER A 134 14.46 8.21 -11.24
N VAL A 135 13.40 7.38 -11.30
CA VAL A 135 12.00 7.78 -11.11
C VAL A 135 11.53 7.65 -9.65
N GLY A 136 12.33 7.04 -8.78
CA GLY A 136 12.00 6.81 -7.38
C GLY A 136 11.59 5.37 -7.07
N ASN A 137 10.95 5.13 -5.93
CA ASN A 137 10.53 3.79 -5.50
C ASN A 137 9.03 3.76 -5.19
N ARG A 138 8.28 3.02 -6.00
CA ARG A 138 6.82 2.89 -5.86
C ARG A 138 6.41 2.14 -4.59
N GLY A 139 7.26 1.26 -4.06
CA GLY A 139 7.03 0.60 -2.77
C GLY A 139 7.11 1.58 -1.60
N GLU A 140 8.11 2.47 -1.59
CA GLU A 140 8.24 3.54 -0.61
C GLU A 140 7.05 4.51 -0.65
N GLU A 141 6.67 4.95 -1.84
CA GLU A 141 5.52 5.85 -2.02
C GLU A 141 4.22 5.21 -1.49
N ALA A 142 4.01 3.92 -1.78
CA ALA A 142 2.86 3.18 -1.29
C ALA A 142 2.89 3.00 0.24
N ALA A 143 4.06 2.75 0.82
CA ALA A 143 4.21 2.65 2.28
C ALA A 143 3.88 3.99 2.97
N LEU A 144 4.40 5.10 2.46
CA LEU A 144 4.07 6.44 2.97
C LEU A 144 2.57 6.74 2.86
N ALA A 145 1.96 6.43 1.71
CA ALA A 145 0.51 6.58 1.54
C ALA A 145 -0.30 5.74 2.53
N SER A 146 0.14 4.50 2.83
CA SER A 146 -0.49 3.65 3.83
C SER A 146 -0.48 4.29 5.22
N ILE A 147 0.64 4.90 5.61
CA ILE A 147 0.78 5.57 6.91
C ILE A 147 -0.17 6.75 7.00
N GLU A 148 -0.16 7.63 6.01
CA GLU A 148 -1.03 8.81 5.97
C GLU A 148 -2.51 8.41 6.01
N MET A 149 -2.91 7.40 5.25
CA MET A 149 -4.29 6.91 5.22
C MET A 149 -4.71 6.23 6.52
N ALA A 150 -3.82 5.46 7.17
CA ALA A 150 -4.11 4.88 8.48
C ALA A 150 -4.34 5.97 9.55
N GLU A 151 -3.54 7.02 9.55
CA GLU A 151 -3.71 8.16 10.43
C GLU A 151 -5.02 8.89 10.16
N PHE A 152 -5.37 9.10 8.88
CA PHE A 152 -6.63 9.70 8.49
C PHE A 152 -7.84 8.91 8.99
N VAL A 153 -7.88 7.60 8.71
CA VAL A 153 -8.98 6.72 9.14
C VAL A 153 -9.11 6.71 10.66
N ARG A 154 -8.02 6.60 11.40
CA ARG A 154 -8.01 6.67 12.87
C ARG A 154 -8.59 7.99 13.39
N ALA A 155 -8.18 9.11 12.79
CA ALA A 155 -8.66 10.43 13.20
C ALA A 155 -10.18 10.60 12.97
N THR A 156 -10.74 10.00 11.94
CA THR A 156 -12.20 10.04 11.70
C THR A 156 -12.99 9.26 12.73
N HIS A 157 -12.51 8.08 13.14
CA HIS A 157 -13.15 7.26 14.16
C HIS A 157 -13.15 7.92 15.55
N THR A 158 -12.05 8.58 15.94
CA THR A 158 -11.99 9.28 17.25
C THR A 158 -12.91 10.49 17.33
N ARG A 159 -13.16 11.18 16.23
CA ARG A 159 -14.09 12.31 16.17
C ARG A 159 -15.56 11.88 16.22
N GLY A 160 -15.89 10.73 15.64
CA GLY A 160 -17.25 10.13 15.71
C GLY A 160 -17.67 9.75 17.14
N GLY A 161 -16.77 9.16 17.91
CA GLY A 161 -17.02 8.74 19.29
C GLY A 161 -17.31 9.88 20.26
N ARG A 162 -16.68 11.04 20.09
CA ARG A 162 -16.90 12.21 20.96
C ARG A 162 -18.25 12.89 20.75
N ARG A 163 -18.82 12.83 19.54
CA ARG A 163 -20.14 13.41 19.25
C ARG A 163 -21.30 12.59 19.80
N SER A 164 -21.14 11.29 19.93
CA SER A 164 -22.13 10.36 20.47
C SER A 164 -22.25 10.48 22.02
N ALA A 165 -21.16 10.76 22.72
CA ALA A 165 -21.14 10.93 24.17
C ALA A 165 -21.79 12.27 24.63
N SER A 166 -21.69 13.32 23.82
CA SER A 166 -22.25 14.65 24.14
C SER A 166 -23.77 14.78 23.95
N ARG A 167 -24.44 13.78 23.36
CA ARG A 167 -25.89 13.78 23.12
C ARG A 167 -26.70 12.96 24.18
N ARG A 168 -26.04 12.42 25.17
CA ARG A 168 -26.68 11.62 26.27
C ARG A 168 -26.47 12.24 27.65
N GLY A 169 -26.23 13.54 27.72
CA GLY A 169 -26.20 14.33 28.97
C GLY A 169 -27.33 15.35 29.01
#